data_63052692e111c252333af91789205e83
#
_entry.id   63052692e111c252333af91789205e83
#
_cell.length_a   1.000
_cell.length_b   1.000
_cell.length_c   1.000
_cell.angle_alpha   90.00
_cell.angle_beta   90.00
_cell.angle_gamma   90.00
#
_symmetry.space_group_name_H-M   'P 1'
#
loop_
_entity.id
_entity.type
_entity.pdbx_description
1 polymer ?
#
loop_
_entity_poly.entity_id
_entity_poly.type
_entity_poly.pdbx_seq_one_letter_code
_entity_poly.pdbx_strand_id
1 'polypeptide(L)'
;MTGPDEQNIPGPPAAGDEAATLLGALERQRATFAWKAGGLDERGLAVTVGASTLTLGALIKHLAFVEDLKFTTMLLGEDLVAPWNAVDWEHDSDWPWYSAADDSAEALYRLWHDAVGRSRASVARAIAQGGLDARIRYGFGDEPDQALSLRRLLADISEEYARHTGHADLIRERIDGLVGEVPPEPVYPYEPPGRAGSA
;
A
#
# COMPACT_ATOMS: atom_id res chain seq x y z
N MET A 1 10.39 -4.30 -31.68
CA MET A 1 9.17 -3.57 -31.30
C MET A 1 8.50 -4.36 -30.21
N THR A 2 8.84 -4.09 -28.96
CA THR A 2 8.14 -4.60 -27.79
C THR A 2 6.75 -3.98 -27.77
N GLY A 3 5.72 -4.80 -27.62
CA GLY A 3 4.33 -4.35 -27.64
C GLY A 3 4.04 -3.41 -26.47
N PRO A 4 2.99 -2.59 -26.54
CA PRO A 4 2.66 -1.58 -25.54
C PRO A 4 2.25 -2.15 -24.16
N ASP A 5 2.22 -3.48 -23.98
CA ASP A 5 1.72 -4.12 -22.76
C ASP A 5 2.76 -4.43 -21.66
N GLU A 6 4.06 -4.33 -21.96
CA GLU A 6 5.10 -4.75 -20.99
C GLU A 6 5.53 -3.67 -19.99
N GLN A 7 5.13 -2.42 -20.21
CA GLN A 7 5.50 -1.28 -19.36
C GLN A 7 4.31 -0.69 -18.60
N ASN A 8 3.13 -1.23 -18.76
CA ASN A 8 1.93 -0.64 -18.19
C ASN A 8 1.65 -1.18 -16.78
N ILE A 9 1.46 -0.27 -15.83
CA ILE A 9 0.96 -0.63 -14.51
C ILE A 9 -0.40 -1.33 -14.66
N PRO A 10 -0.59 -2.54 -14.10
CA PRO A 10 -1.85 -3.26 -14.23
C PRO A 10 -3.00 -2.42 -13.66
N GLY A 11 -4.12 -2.44 -14.34
CA GLY A 11 -5.35 -1.76 -13.91
C GLY A 11 -6.50 -2.73 -13.69
N PRO A 12 -7.63 -2.22 -13.20
CA PRO A 12 -8.84 -3.02 -13.09
C PRO A 12 -9.27 -3.51 -14.48
N PRO A 13 -9.94 -4.68 -14.58
CA PRO A 13 -10.47 -5.17 -15.83
C PRO A 13 -11.52 -4.20 -16.39
N ALA A 14 -11.56 -4.04 -17.74
CA ALA A 14 -12.48 -3.11 -18.39
C ALA A 14 -13.97 -3.43 -18.16
N ALA A 15 -14.31 -4.69 -17.88
CA ALA A 15 -15.67 -5.18 -17.64
C ALA A 15 -15.66 -6.34 -16.63
N GLY A 16 -14.94 -6.18 -15.51
CA GLY A 16 -14.93 -7.15 -14.42
C GLY A 16 -16.17 -7.02 -13.52
N ASP A 17 -16.34 -8.00 -12.64
CA ASP A 17 -17.26 -7.86 -11.52
C ASP A 17 -16.75 -6.81 -10.53
N GLU A 18 -17.56 -6.51 -9.51
CA GLU A 18 -17.22 -5.49 -8.51
C GLU A 18 -15.93 -5.83 -7.74
N ALA A 19 -15.74 -7.10 -7.37
CA ALA A 19 -14.54 -7.52 -6.63
C ALA A 19 -13.29 -7.36 -7.48
N ALA A 20 -13.31 -7.85 -8.72
CA ALA A 20 -12.20 -7.69 -9.65
C ALA A 20 -11.88 -6.22 -9.94
N THR A 21 -12.90 -5.36 -10.02
CA THR A 21 -12.72 -3.94 -10.23
C THR A 21 -12.07 -3.26 -9.04
N LEU A 22 -12.55 -3.49 -7.81
CA LEU A 22 -11.99 -2.88 -6.60
C LEU A 22 -10.56 -3.38 -6.31
N LEU A 23 -10.34 -4.69 -6.45
CA LEU A 23 -9.01 -5.28 -6.26
C LEU A 23 -8.02 -4.77 -7.30
N GLY A 24 -8.43 -4.73 -8.58
CA GLY A 24 -7.58 -4.21 -9.65
C GLY A 24 -7.25 -2.74 -9.47
N ALA A 25 -8.18 -1.93 -8.96
CA ALA A 25 -7.93 -0.53 -8.65
C ALA A 25 -6.91 -0.37 -7.52
N LEU A 26 -7.03 -1.16 -6.44
CA LEU A 26 -6.06 -1.15 -5.34
C LEU A 26 -4.67 -1.61 -5.81
N GLU A 27 -4.60 -2.68 -6.60
CA GLU A 27 -3.32 -3.17 -7.15
C GLU A 27 -2.65 -2.12 -8.05
N ARG A 28 -3.42 -1.38 -8.84
CA ARG A 28 -2.89 -0.26 -9.63
C ARG A 28 -2.30 0.82 -8.72
N GLN A 29 -2.98 1.18 -7.63
CA GLN A 29 -2.46 2.17 -6.68
C GLN A 29 -1.16 1.70 -6.02
N ARG A 30 -1.10 0.44 -5.57
CA ARG A 30 0.13 -0.15 -5.01
C ARG A 30 1.28 -0.12 -6.01
N ALA A 31 1.02 -0.48 -7.27
CA ALA A 31 2.04 -0.48 -8.31
C ALA A 31 2.54 0.94 -8.64
N THR A 32 1.63 1.91 -8.71
CA THR A 32 1.99 3.31 -8.94
C THR A 32 2.83 3.86 -7.79
N PHE A 33 2.42 3.57 -6.54
CA PHE A 33 3.19 3.97 -5.37
C PHE A 33 4.58 3.30 -5.35
N ALA A 34 4.67 2.00 -5.62
CA ALA A 34 5.94 1.28 -5.72
C ALA A 34 6.89 1.91 -6.74
N TRP A 35 6.37 2.33 -7.89
CA TRP A 35 7.16 3.05 -8.87
C TRP A 35 7.64 4.40 -8.35
N LYS A 36 6.77 5.19 -7.72
CA LYS A 36 7.13 6.52 -7.24
C LYS A 36 8.09 6.49 -6.06
N ALA A 37 7.97 5.50 -5.19
CA ALA A 37 8.81 5.39 -4.00
C ALA A 37 10.05 4.49 -4.20
N GLY A 38 10.08 3.67 -5.28
CA GLY A 38 11.08 2.62 -5.46
C GLY A 38 12.44 3.08 -6.01
N GLY A 39 13.44 2.21 -5.83
CA GLY A 39 14.76 2.37 -6.44
C GLY A 39 15.64 3.47 -5.86
N LEU A 40 15.33 3.97 -4.67
CA LEU A 40 16.06 5.04 -3.97
C LEU A 40 16.84 4.47 -2.78
N ASP A 41 17.98 5.10 -2.50
CA ASP A 41 18.73 4.89 -1.26
C ASP A 41 18.15 5.71 -0.10
N GLU A 42 18.72 5.59 1.09
CA GLU A 42 18.28 6.29 2.30
C GLU A 42 18.25 7.82 2.11
N ARG A 43 19.20 8.36 1.34
CA ARG A 43 19.26 9.80 1.06
C ARG A 43 18.09 10.25 0.18
N GLY A 44 17.78 9.48 -0.85
CA GLY A 44 16.63 9.72 -1.71
C GLY A 44 15.32 9.61 -0.92
N LEU A 45 15.19 8.58 -0.07
CA LEU A 45 14.01 8.37 0.76
C LEU A 45 13.80 9.44 1.83
N ALA A 46 14.83 10.21 2.20
CA ALA A 46 14.75 11.28 3.20
C ALA A 46 14.49 12.69 2.61
N VAL A 47 14.33 12.82 1.28
CA VAL A 47 14.08 14.12 0.64
C VAL A 47 12.70 14.64 0.98
N THR A 48 12.60 15.94 1.25
CA THR A 48 11.35 16.68 1.49
C THR A 48 11.08 17.71 0.39
N VAL A 49 9.83 18.18 0.29
CA VAL A 49 9.40 19.21 -0.67
C VAL A 49 8.79 20.40 0.02
N GLY A 50 9.31 21.59 -0.28
CA GLY A 50 8.81 22.86 0.29
C GLY A 50 8.91 22.88 1.81
N ALA A 51 7.81 23.22 2.48
CA ALA A 51 7.71 23.24 3.95
C ALA A 51 7.19 21.92 4.54
N SER A 52 6.93 20.93 3.71
CA SER A 52 6.44 19.62 4.17
C SER A 52 7.56 18.83 4.84
N THR A 53 7.22 18.09 5.91
CA THR A 53 8.11 17.13 6.54
C THR A 53 7.95 15.71 5.97
N LEU A 54 7.03 15.52 5.02
CA LEU A 54 6.81 14.22 4.38
C LEU A 54 8.02 13.80 3.57
N THR A 55 8.40 12.52 3.71
CA THR A 55 9.44 11.86 2.94
C THR A 55 8.89 10.58 2.32
N LEU A 56 9.54 10.07 1.26
CA LEU A 56 9.14 8.77 0.70
C LEU A 56 9.33 7.63 1.70
N GLY A 57 10.38 7.67 2.53
CA GLY A 57 10.57 6.68 3.59
C GLY A 57 9.43 6.64 4.59
N ALA A 58 8.97 7.82 5.03
CA ALA A 58 7.81 7.93 5.93
C ALA A 58 6.52 7.41 5.28
N LEU A 59 6.30 7.70 4.00
CA LEU A 59 5.14 7.21 3.25
C LEU A 59 5.16 5.69 3.09
N ILE A 60 6.32 5.08 2.80
CA ILE A 60 6.48 3.62 2.71
C ILE A 60 6.10 2.97 4.05
N LYS A 61 6.67 3.47 5.16
CA LYS A 61 6.40 2.93 6.50
C LYS A 61 4.96 3.09 6.93
N HIS A 62 4.37 4.27 6.68
CA HIS A 62 2.97 4.55 6.96
C HIS A 62 2.03 3.62 6.18
N LEU A 63 2.23 3.48 4.87
CA LEU A 63 1.38 2.60 4.07
C LEU A 63 1.54 1.11 4.44
N ALA A 64 2.74 0.68 4.85
CA ALA A 64 2.93 -0.66 5.40
C ALA A 64 2.10 -0.87 6.69
N PHE A 65 2.08 0.12 7.58
CA PHE A 65 1.25 0.09 8.78
C PHE A 65 -0.25 0.03 8.44
N VAL A 66 -0.70 0.88 7.51
CA VAL A 66 -2.12 0.92 7.10
C VAL A 66 -2.58 -0.40 6.49
N GLU A 67 -1.72 -1.07 5.70
CA GLU A 67 -2.00 -2.40 5.15
C GLU A 67 -2.23 -3.42 6.27
N ASP A 68 -1.32 -3.53 7.23
CA ASP A 68 -1.43 -4.47 8.35
C ASP A 68 -2.61 -4.13 9.26
N LEU A 69 -2.79 -2.86 9.60
CA LEU A 69 -3.89 -2.42 10.45
C LEU A 69 -5.25 -2.79 9.82
N LYS A 70 -5.45 -2.45 8.54
CA LYS A 70 -6.75 -2.64 7.88
C LYS A 70 -7.04 -4.10 7.59
N PHE A 71 -6.09 -4.85 7.07
CA PHE A 71 -6.38 -6.19 6.56
C PHE A 71 -5.99 -7.32 7.52
N THR A 72 -5.07 -7.12 8.44
CA THR A 72 -4.74 -8.11 9.47
C THR A 72 -5.59 -7.87 10.71
N THR A 73 -5.55 -6.68 11.27
CA THR A 73 -6.23 -6.41 12.54
C THR A 73 -7.72 -6.13 12.35
N MET A 74 -8.08 -5.13 11.55
CA MET A 74 -9.49 -4.76 11.42
C MET A 74 -10.31 -5.86 10.72
N LEU A 75 -9.84 -6.39 9.57
CA LEU A 75 -10.59 -7.38 8.79
C LEU A 75 -10.65 -8.74 9.48
N LEU A 76 -9.53 -9.23 10.00
CA LEU A 76 -9.44 -10.58 10.53
C LEU A 76 -9.52 -10.66 12.06
N GLY A 77 -9.30 -9.55 12.78
CA GLY A 77 -9.22 -9.52 14.23
C GLY A 77 -7.94 -10.15 14.77
N GLU A 78 -6.89 -10.20 13.97
CA GLU A 78 -5.58 -10.71 14.35
C GLU A 78 -4.72 -9.57 14.91
N ASP A 79 -3.78 -9.91 15.82
CA ASP A 79 -2.89 -8.93 16.40
C ASP A 79 -1.94 -8.33 15.35
N LEU A 80 -1.57 -7.08 15.57
CA LEU A 80 -0.52 -6.43 14.79
C LEU A 80 0.80 -7.20 14.89
N VAL A 81 1.46 -7.38 13.75
CA VAL A 81 2.80 -8.00 13.69
C VAL A 81 3.91 -6.99 14.00
N ALA A 82 5.14 -7.47 14.17
CA ALA A 82 6.29 -6.58 14.29
C ALA A 82 6.49 -5.76 12.99
N PRO A 83 6.90 -4.48 13.11
CA PRO A 83 7.29 -3.78 14.34
C PRO A 83 6.11 -3.15 15.11
N TRP A 84 4.90 -3.19 14.57
CA TRP A 84 3.72 -2.46 15.04
C TRP A 84 3.26 -2.88 16.44
N ASN A 85 3.44 -4.16 16.79
CA ASN A 85 3.05 -4.72 18.09
C ASN A 85 3.92 -4.23 19.27
N ALA A 86 5.00 -3.54 19.00
CA ALA A 86 5.89 -2.95 20.01
C ALA A 86 5.65 -1.44 20.24
N VAL A 87 4.73 -0.84 19.47
CA VAL A 87 4.45 0.60 19.50
C VAL A 87 3.35 0.91 20.52
N ASP A 88 3.55 1.92 21.33
CA ASP A 88 2.51 2.47 22.22
C ASP A 88 1.60 3.43 21.44
N TRP A 89 0.61 2.87 20.74
CA TRP A 89 -0.29 3.63 19.88
C TRP A 89 -1.16 4.65 20.60
N GLU A 90 -1.32 4.52 21.91
CA GLU A 90 -2.07 5.50 22.71
C GLU A 90 -1.29 6.81 22.87
N HIS A 91 0.04 6.72 22.96
CA HIS A 91 0.89 7.88 23.20
C HIS A 91 1.76 8.27 22.00
N ASP A 92 1.86 7.42 20.98
CA ASP A 92 2.77 7.61 19.84
C ASP A 92 2.14 7.18 18.49
N SER A 93 1.01 7.80 18.16
CA SER A 93 0.30 7.54 16.89
C SER A 93 1.09 7.93 15.64
N ASP A 94 2.06 8.81 15.78
CA ASP A 94 2.88 9.34 14.68
C ASP A 94 4.18 8.54 14.44
N TRP A 95 4.38 7.46 15.21
CA TRP A 95 5.59 6.64 15.13
C TRP A 95 6.00 6.24 13.71
N PRO A 96 5.12 5.82 12.78
CA PRO A 96 5.53 5.45 11.43
C PRO A 96 6.16 6.60 10.64
N TRP A 97 5.74 7.84 10.92
CA TRP A 97 6.16 9.01 10.16
C TRP A 97 7.59 9.42 10.44
N TYR A 98 8.01 9.43 11.70
CA TYR A 98 9.34 9.91 12.07
C TYR A 98 10.36 8.77 12.19
N SER A 99 9.94 7.59 12.62
CA SER A 99 10.84 6.45 12.84
C SER A 99 11.36 5.83 11.54
N ALA A 100 10.77 6.17 10.39
CA ALA A 100 11.27 5.75 9.09
C ALA A 100 12.68 6.27 8.80
N ALA A 101 13.11 7.35 9.45
CA ALA A 101 14.45 7.92 9.31
C ALA A 101 15.55 7.01 9.90
N ASP A 102 15.18 6.08 10.79
CA ASP A 102 16.11 5.15 11.44
C ASP A 102 16.24 3.82 10.68
N ASP A 103 15.41 3.61 9.65
CA ASP A 103 15.40 2.38 8.87
C ASP A 103 16.24 2.49 7.60
N SER A 104 16.87 1.39 7.20
CA SER A 104 17.50 1.32 5.87
C SER A 104 16.44 1.27 4.76
N ALA A 105 16.81 1.71 3.55
CA ALA A 105 15.94 1.64 2.39
C ALA A 105 15.43 0.20 2.15
N GLU A 106 16.32 -0.80 2.25
CA GLU A 106 15.95 -2.21 2.12
C GLU A 106 14.93 -2.65 3.16
N ALA A 107 15.08 -2.21 4.42
CA ALA A 107 14.14 -2.55 5.49
C ALA A 107 12.76 -1.97 5.23
N LEU A 108 12.68 -0.70 4.80
CA LEU A 108 11.43 -0.03 4.45
C LEU A 108 10.71 -0.72 3.29
N TYR A 109 11.42 -1.01 2.20
CA TYR A 109 10.84 -1.70 1.05
C TYR A 109 10.32 -3.10 1.41
N ARG A 110 11.10 -3.86 2.16
CA ARG A 110 10.69 -5.20 2.63
C ARG A 110 9.47 -5.12 3.54
N LEU A 111 9.46 -4.19 4.49
CA LEU A 111 8.34 -3.99 5.41
C LEU A 111 7.02 -3.77 4.66
N TRP A 112 7.02 -2.86 3.68
CA TRP A 112 5.85 -2.57 2.87
C TRP A 112 5.44 -3.75 1.98
N HIS A 113 6.40 -4.37 1.31
CA HIS A 113 6.14 -5.53 0.45
C HIS A 113 5.50 -6.70 1.23
N ASP A 114 6.03 -7.00 2.42
CA ASP A 114 5.52 -8.06 3.28
C ASP A 114 4.11 -7.74 3.80
N ALA A 115 3.84 -6.48 4.17
CA ALA A 115 2.52 -6.03 4.57
C ALA A 115 1.50 -6.18 3.43
N VAL A 116 1.85 -5.77 2.20
CA VAL A 116 1.01 -5.97 1.00
C VAL A 116 0.75 -7.47 0.76
N GLY A 117 1.76 -8.32 0.93
CA GLY A 117 1.62 -9.76 0.81
C GLY A 117 0.60 -10.34 1.81
N ARG A 118 0.70 -9.94 3.09
CA ARG A 118 -0.26 -10.33 4.14
C ARG A 118 -1.67 -9.84 3.81
N SER A 119 -1.80 -8.59 3.40
CA SER A 119 -3.09 -7.99 3.02
C SER A 119 -3.78 -8.75 1.89
N ARG A 120 -3.06 -9.13 0.84
CA ARG A 120 -3.60 -9.95 -0.25
C ARG A 120 -4.14 -11.29 0.25
N ALA A 121 -3.39 -11.97 1.12
CA ALA A 121 -3.83 -13.23 1.70
C ALA A 121 -5.07 -13.05 2.57
N SER A 122 -5.12 -12.01 3.40
CA SER A 122 -6.25 -11.67 4.26
C SER A 122 -7.52 -11.36 3.44
N VAL A 123 -7.39 -10.55 2.41
CA VAL A 123 -8.49 -10.20 1.50
C VAL A 123 -9.01 -11.43 0.75
N ALA A 124 -8.12 -12.27 0.22
CA ALA A 124 -8.52 -13.51 -0.46
C ALA A 124 -9.29 -14.44 0.48
N ARG A 125 -8.85 -14.57 1.75
CA ARG A 125 -9.56 -15.34 2.78
C ARG A 125 -10.95 -14.77 3.07
N ALA A 126 -11.07 -13.46 3.22
CA ALA A 126 -12.35 -12.81 3.49
C ALA A 126 -13.33 -12.94 2.31
N ILE A 127 -12.85 -12.77 1.08
CA ILE A 127 -13.67 -12.96 -0.14
C ILE A 127 -14.19 -14.39 -0.22
N ALA A 128 -13.36 -15.40 0.05
CA ALA A 128 -13.77 -16.79 0.02
C ALA A 128 -14.83 -17.14 1.08
N GLN A 129 -14.87 -16.40 2.20
CA GLN A 129 -15.80 -16.64 3.31
C GLN A 129 -17.10 -15.85 3.22
N GLY A 130 -17.08 -14.63 2.69
CA GLY A 130 -18.24 -13.72 2.74
C GLY A 130 -18.32 -12.71 1.61
N GLY A 131 -17.41 -12.78 0.63
CA GLY A 131 -17.35 -11.83 -0.47
C GLY A 131 -17.06 -10.40 0.01
N LEU A 132 -17.46 -9.42 -0.79
CA LEU A 132 -17.29 -8.00 -0.46
C LEU A 132 -18.14 -7.53 0.73
N ASP A 133 -19.17 -8.29 1.12
CA ASP A 133 -20.02 -8.00 2.27
C ASP A 133 -19.49 -8.58 3.58
N ALA A 134 -18.33 -9.28 3.54
CA ALA A 134 -17.66 -9.75 4.75
C ALA A 134 -17.45 -8.57 5.71
N ARG A 135 -17.91 -8.77 6.97
CA ARG A 135 -17.81 -7.74 8.00
C ARG A 135 -16.45 -7.79 8.67
N ILE A 136 -15.89 -6.61 8.94
CA ILE A 136 -14.66 -6.51 9.71
C ILE A 136 -14.88 -7.00 11.14
N ARG A 137 -13.84 -7.62 11.70
CA ARG A 137 -13.87 -8.18 13.05
C ARG A 137 -13.59 -7.17 14.14
N TYR A 138 -12.88 -6.10 13.77
CA TYR A 138 -12.46 -5.06 14.71
C TYR A 138 -12.70 -3.69 14.06
N GLY A 139 -13.52 -2.84 14.66
CA GLY A 139 -13.88 -1.53 14.09
C GLY A 139 -13.85 -0.42 15.12
N PHE A 140 -13.97 0.79 14.65
CA PHE A 140 -14.15 1.96 15.50
C PHE A 140 -15.56 1.92 16.13
N GLY A 141 -15.67 1.43 17.36
CA GLY A 141 -16.88 1.38 18.16
C GLY A 141 -17.43 -0.03 18.41
N ASP A 142 -18.01 -0.20 19.58
CA ASP A 142 -18.51 -1.48 20.09
C ASP A 142 -19.86 -1.92 19.47
N GLU A 143 -20.38 -1.16 18.49
CA GLU A 143 -21.70 -1.42 17.91
C GLU A 143 -21.60 -2.33 16.67
N PRO A 144 -22.15 -3.56 16.72
CA PRO A 144 -22.12 -4.50 15.59
C PRO A 144 -22.71 -3.94 14.29
N ASP A 145 -23.68 -3.03 14.40
CA ASP A 145 -24.36 -2.42 13.25
C ASP A 145 -23.49 -1.39 12.52
N GLN A 146 -22.39 -0.95 13.12
CA GLN A 146 -21.42 -0.02 12.52
C GLN A 146 -20.20 -0.73 11.92
N ALA A 147 -20.16 -2.05 11.95
CA ALA A 147 -19.07 -2.82 11.37
C ALA A 147 -18.97 -2.56 9.86
N LEU A 148 -17.78 -2.14 9.42
CA LEU A 148 -17.49 -1.88 8.00
C LEU A 148 -17.51 -3.20 7.22
N SER A 149 -17.80 -3.12 5.92
CA SER A 149 -17.65 -4.25 4.99
C SER A 149 -16.25 -4.25 4.37
N LEU A 150 -15.82 -5.41 3.84
CA LEU A 150 -14.61 -5.49 3.03
C LEU A 150 -14.65 -4.51 1.84
N ARG A 151 -15.81 -4.34 1.20
CA ARG A 151 -16.01 -3.35 0.14
C ARG A 151 -15.59 -1.96 0.58
N ARG A 152 -16.04 -1.54 1.77
CA ARG A 152 -15.68 -0.23 2.31
C ARG A 152 -14.20 -0.14 2.62
N LEU A 153 -13.60 -1.18 3.19
CA LEU A 153 -12.17 -1.22 3.47
C LEU A 153 -11.31 -1.06 2.21
N LEU A 154 -11.70 -1.75 1.13
CA LEU A 154 -11.01 -1.64 -0.17
C LEU A 154 -11.11 -0.24 -0.77
N ALA A 155 -12.27 0.42 -0.62
CA ALA A 155 -12.43 1.80 -1.04
C ALA A 155 -11.55 2.75 -0.23
N ASP A 156 -11.58 2.62 1.11
CA ASP A 156 -10.81 3.48 2.02
C ASP A 156 -9.29 3.37 1.80
N ILE A 157 -8.78 2.15 1.59
CA ILE A 157 -7.34 1.99 1.35
C ILE A 157 -6.93 2.48 -0.05
N SER A 158 -7.82 2.35 -1.03
CA SER A 158 -7.56 2.89 -2.36
C SER A 158 -7.48 4.43 -2.35
N GLU A 159 -8.34 5.09 -1.55
CA GLU A 159 -8.28 6.53 -1.30
C GLU A 159 -6.99 6.94 -0.60
N GLU A 160 -6.57 6.18 0.41
CA GLU A 160 -5.33 6.41 1.16
C GLU A 160 -4.10 6.32 0.25
N TYR A 161 -4.03 5.27 -0.57
CA TYR A 161 -2.96 5.16 -1.57
C TYR A 161 -3.00 6.29 -2.59
N ALA A 162 -4.17 6.65 -3.12
CA ALA A 162 -4.29 7.73 -4.11
C ALA A 162 -3.78 9.07 -3.55
N ARG A 163 -4.14 9.38 -2.30
CA ARG A 163 -3.64 10.57 -1.58
C ARG A 163 -2.12 10.55 -1.47
N HIS A 164 -1.56 9.45 -0.98
CA HIS A 164 -0.12 9.36 -0.71
C HIS A 164 0.72 9.15 -1.98
N THR A 165 0.17 8.57 -3.02
CA THR A 165 0.82 8.54 -4.34
C THR A 165 0.96 9.95 -4.92
N GLY A 166 -0.06 10.81 -4.77
CA GLY A 166 0.07 12.22 -5.14
C GLY A 166 1.15 12.98 -4.37
N HIS A 167 1.35 12.68 -3.09
CA HIS A 167 2.49 13.21 -2.33
C HIS A 167 3.83 12.66 -2.86
N ALA A 168 3.87 11.36 -3.14
CA ALA A 168 5.06 10.70 -3.68
C ALA A 168 5.44 11.24 -5.06
N ASP A 169 4.48 11.58 -5.91
CA ASP A 169 4.73 12.21 -7.21
C ASP A 169 5.57 13.48 -7.09
N LEU A 170 5.17 14.39 -6.20
CA LEU A 170 5.88 15.65 -6.00
C LEU A 170 7.27 15.47 -5.41
N ILE A 171 7.41 14.53 -4.46
CA ILE A 171 8.70 14.23 -3.85
C ILE A 171 9.62 13.57 -4.89
N ARG A 172 9.12 12.63 -5.69
CA ARG A 172 9.88 11.96 -6.73
C ARG A 172 10.37 12.92 -7.80
N GLU A 173 9.50 13.79 -8.29
CA GLU A 173 9.88 14.84 -9.25
C GLU A 173 11.03 15.71 -8.71
N ARG A 174 10.99 16.04 -7.42
CA ARG A 174 12.06 16.83 -6.76
C ARG A 174 13.38 16.08 -6.66
N ILE A 175 13.35 14.74 -6.51
CA ILE A 175 14.56 13.92 -6.34
C ILE A 175 15.33 13.76 -7.68
N ASP A 176 14.63 13.35 -8.73
CA ASP A 176 15.25 12.93 -9.98
C ASP A 176 14.50 13.37 -11.26
N GLY A 177 13.43 14.17 -11.11
CA GLY A 177 12.66 14.69 -12.22
C GLY A 177 11.72 13.68 -12.87
N LEU A 178 11.54 12.49 -12.29
CA LEU A 178 10.64 11.47 -12.84
C LEU A 178 9.18 11.86 -12.60
N VAL A 179 8.45 12.01 -13.71
CA VAL A 179 7.02 12.36 -13.75
C VAL A 179 6.23 11.36 -14.57
N GLY A 180 4.90 11.43 -14.51
CA GLY A 180 4.01 10.61 -15.32
C GLY A 180 3.51 9.36 -14.58
N GLU A 181 2.66 8.58 -15.27
CA GLU A 181 1.98 7.42 -14.70
C GLU A 181 2.66 6.09 -15.04
N VAL A 182 3.54 6.07 -16.03
CA VAL A 182 4.20 4.86 -16.52
C VAL A 182 5.69 4.92 -16.19
N PRO A 183 6.24 3.91 -15.50
CA PRO A 183 7.67 3.86 -15.22
C PRO A 183 8.46 3.74 -16.52
N PRO A 184 9.61 4.44 -16.66
CA PRO A 184 10.46 4.35 -17.85
C PRO A 184 11.08 2.96 -18.01
N GLU A 185 11.29 2.25 -16.90
CA GLU A 185 11.72 0.85 -16.83
C GLU A 185 11.08 0.17 -15.62
N PRO A 186 11.06 -1.18 -15.51
CA PRO A 186 10.55 -1.87 -14.33
C PRO A 186 11.33 -1.40 -13.10
N VAL A 187 10.69 -0.57 -12.28
CA VAL A 187 11.29 -0.03 -11.07
C VAL A 187 10.86 -0.89 -9.92
N TYR A 188 11.82 -1.40 -9.23
CA TYR A 188 11.85 -2.13 -7.99
C TYR A 188 10.70 -3.08 -7.68
N PRO A 189 10.96 -4.12 -6.87
CA PRO A 189 10.36 -5.46 -6.88
C PRO A 189 8.88 -5.47 -6.52
N TYR A 190 8.06 -4.70 -7.21
CA TYR A 190 6.64 -4.91 -7.23
C TYR A 190 6.35 -5.97 -8.29
N GLU A 191 6.20 -7.22 -7.85
CA GLU A 191 5.63 -8.25 -8.70
C GLU A 191 4.11 -8.20 -8.58
N PRO A 192 3.38 -7.79 -9.63
CA PRO A 192 1.93 -7.86 -9.62
C PRO A 192 1.48 -9.32 -9.50
N PRO A 193 0.37 -9.59 -8.79
CA PRO A 193 -0.17 -10.95 -8.68
C PRO A 193 -0.50 -11.48 -10.08
N GLY A 194 0.08 -12.63 -10.46
CA GLY A 194 -0.23 -13.34 -11.71
C GLY A 194 0.90 -13.50 -12.72
N ARG A 195 2.07 -12.92 -12.53
CA ARG A 195 3.27 -13.29 -13.30
C ARG A 195 4.06 -14.41 -12.60
N ALA A 196 3.38 -15.48 -12.20
CA ALA A 196 4.05 -16.75 -11.94
C ALA A 196 4.40 -17.37 -13.29
N GLY A 197 5.69 -17.24 -13.68
CA GLY A 197 6.39 -18.11 -14.60
C GLY A 197 5.64 -18.62 -15.83
N SER A 198 5.71 -17.90 -16.95
CA SER A 198 5.79 -18.57 -18.24
C SER A 198 7.23 -19.04 -18.40
N ALA A 199 7.51 -20.25 -17.92
CA ALA A 199 8.67 -21.01 -18.33
C ALA A 199 8.39 -21.73 -19.64
#